data_be940451e356ff36ed380f66aa80ff02
#
_entry.id   be940451e356ff36ed380f66aa80ff02
#
_cell.length_a   1.000
_cell.length_b   1.000
_cell.length_c   1.000
_cell.angle_alpha   90.00
_cell.angle_beta   90.00
_cell.angle_gamma   90.00
#
_symmetry.space_group_name_H-M   'P 1'
#
loop_
_entity.id
_entity.type
_entity.pdbx_description
1 polymer ?
#
loop_
_entity_poly.entity_id
_entity_poly.type
_entity_poly.pdbx_seq_one_letter_code
_entity_poly.pdbx_strand_id
1 'polypeptide(L)'
;DIEPLYNMGISDFEIAGVRDFLGKWFIEYNYMNTGVLLFNMPRCRENGLFKNARKMCRERKMFFPDQTALNRVCKNKLFLPEKYNEQKRYRPNTVLQHFCKSLRIFPYIHTVNVKPWEIEKLHSIYKLHAHDEILEQYERIKNIIR
;
A
#
# COMPACT_ATOMS: atom_id res chain seq x y z
N ASP A 1 1.62 -12.23 11.55
CA ASP A 1 0.97 -11.59 12.69
C ASP A 1 1.02 -10.05 12.53
N ILE A 2 -0.15 -9.40 12.66
CA ILE A 2 -0.32 -7.93 12.56
C ILE A 2 -0.41 -7.25 13.93
N GLU A 3 -0.42 -7.99 15.01
CA GLU A 3 -0.56 -7.45 16.36
C GLU A 3 0.52 -6.40 16.71
N PRO A 4 1.81 -6.59 16.35
CA PRO A 4 2.83 -5.57 16.58
C PRO A 4 2.55 -4.25 15.84
N LEU A 5 1.91 -4.33 14.68
CA LEU A 5 1.49 -3.14 13.92
C LEU A 5 0.31 -2.44 14.61
N TYR A 6 -0.69 -3.21 15.06
CA TYR A 6 -1.86 -2.69 15.75
C TYR A 6 -1.50 -1.99 17.07
N ASN A 7 -0.57 -2.57 17.83
CA ASN A 7 -0.12 -2.04 19.13
C ASN A 7 0.96 -0.97 19.01
N MET A 8 1.30 -0.55 17.80
CA MET A 8 2.33 0.47 17.60
C MET A 8 1.86 1.84 18.07
N GLY A 9 2.60 2.45 18.99
CA GLY A 9 2.35 3.79 19.46
C GLY A 9 2.62 4.83 18.36
N ILE A 10 1.58 5.55 17.95
CA ILE A 10 1.68 6.65 16.96
C ILE A 10 1.13 7.97 17.50
N SER A 11 1.26 8.19 18.84
CA SER A 11 0.68 9.36 19.53
C SER A 11 1.13 10.69 18.93
N ASP A 12 2.36 10.79 18.46
CA ASP A 12 2.94 12.03 17.93
C ASP A 12 2.74 12.23 16.44
N PHE A 13 2.17 11.22 15.76
CA PHE A 13 1.99 11.21 14.32
C PHE A 13 0.52 11.22 13.94
N GLU A 14 0.18 11.75 12.77
CA GLU A 14 -1.17 11.68 12.19
C GLU A 14 -1.40 10.34 11.51
N ILE A 15 -0.39 9.90 10.73
CA ILE A 15 -0.41 8.63 10.01
C ILE A 15 0.92 7.90 10.14
N ALA A 16 0.85 6.57 10.06
CA ALA A 16 2.02 5.72 9.89
C ALA A 16 1.85 4.79 8.70
N GLY A 17 2.90 4.60 7.91
CA GLY A 17 2.90 3.74 6.72
C GLY A 17 4.29 3.58 6.13
N VAL A 18 4.40 2.78 5.07
CA VAL A 18 5.68 2.49 4.42
C VAL A 18 5.93 3.48 3.27
N ARG A 19 7.19 3.82 3.02
CA ARG A 19 7.56 4.64 1.85
C ARG A 19 7.11 3.97 0.56
N ASP A 20 6.56 4.74 -0.36
CA ASP A 20 6.26 4.27 -1.70
C ASP A 20 7.55 3.96 -2.45
N PHE A 21 7.61 2.78 -3.08
CA PHE A 21 8.84 2.33 -3.72
C PHE A 21 9.26 3.23 -4.89
N LEU A 22 8.31 3.63 -5.74
CA LEU A 22 8.59 4.52 -6.87
C LEU A 22 8.49 5.97 -6.46
N GLY A 23 7.51 6.32 -5.63
CA GLY A 23 7.25 7.68 -5.19
C GLY A 23 8.45 8.35 -4.52
N LYS A 24 9.22 7.60 -3.74
CA LYS A 24 10.43 8.11 -3.08
C LYS A 24 11.53 8.56 -4.05
N TRP A 25 11.53 8.08 -5.29
CA TRP A 25 12.51 8.44 -6.31
C TRP A 25 11.97 9.48 -7.28
N PHE A 26 10.67 9.43 -7.64
CA PHE A 26 10.08 10.22 -8.69
C PHE A 26 9.24 11.40 -8.20
N ILE A 27 8.84 11.41 -6.91
CA ILE A 27 8.00 12.47 -6.34
C ILE A 27 8.76 13.18 -5.21
N GLU A 28 8.96 12.50 -4.09
CA GLU A 28 9.74 13.00 -2.94
C GLU A 28 10.21 11.84 -2.07
N TYR A 29 11.36 11.97 -1.42
CA TYR A 29 11.93 10.91 -0.57
C TYR A 29 10.97 10.43 0.53
N ASN A 30 10.19 11.34 1.11
CA ASN A 30 9.22 11.06 2.18
C ASN A 30 7.80 10.81 1.64
N TYR A 31 7.69 10.27 0.43
CA TYR A 31 6.40 9.88 -0.14
C TYR A 31 5.96 8.51 0.39
N MET A 32 4.83 8.49 1.10
CA MET A 32 4.26 7.30 1.74
C MET A 32 3.27 6.61 0.80
N ASN A 33 3.37 5.29 0.71
CA ASN A 33 2.37 4.47 0.04
C ASN A 33 1.12 4.33 0.91
N THR A 34 -0.06 4.46 0.31
CA THR A 34 -1.35 4.46 1.04
C THR A 34 -2.07 3.11 1.01
N GLY A 35 -1.41 2.04 0.60
CA GLY A 35 -1.98 0.69 0.58
C GLY A 35 -2.21 0.10 1.98
N VAL A 36 -1.34 0.45 2.93
CA VAL A 36 -1.47 0.07 4.35
C VAL A 36 -1.11 1.29 5.20
N LEU A 37 -2.07 1.76 5.99
CA LEU A 37 -1.91 2.92 6.86
C LEU A 37 -2.48 2.67 8.24
N LEU A 38 -1.78 3.17 9.26
CA LEU A 38 -2.34 3.42 10.58
C LEU A 38 -2.70 4.90 10.70
N PHE A 39 -3.87 5.17 11.29
CA PHE A 39 -4.33 6.53 11.54
C PHE A 39 -4.47 6.79 13.04
N ASN A 40 -3.85 7.86 13.53
CA ASN A 40 -4.19 8.44 14.82
C ASN A 40 -5.47 9.29 14.62
N MET A 41 -6.63 8.65 14.79
CA MET A 41 -7.92 9.27 14.49
C MET A 41 -8.20 10.55 15.27
N PRO A 42 -7.90 10.65 16.60
CA PRO A 42 -7.99 11.91 17.33
C PRO A 42 -7.20 13.04 16.67
N ARG A 43 -5.92 12.81 16.40
CA ARG A 43 -5.03 13.82 15.78
C ARG A 43 -5.40 14.14 14.34
N CYS A 44 -5.84 13.16 13.56
CA CYS A 44 -6.36 13.38 12.21
C CYS A 44 -7.61 14.27 12.18
N ARG A 45 -8.48 14.15 13.18
CA ARG A 45 -9.68 14.99 13.33
C ARG A 45 -9.30 16.40 13.75
N GLU A 46 -8.46 16.54 14.76
CA GLU A 46 -7.97 17.83 15.25
C GLU A 46 -7.32 18.66 14.13
N ASN A 47 -6.44 18.06 13.34
CA ASN A 47 -5.74 18.73 12.24
C ASN A 47 -6.56 18.81 10.95
N GLY A 48 -7.74 18.22 10.89
CA GLY A 48 -8.60 18.22 9.72
C GLY A 48 -8.03 17.47 8.50
N LEU A 49 -7.19 16.44 8.76
CA LEU A 49 -6.46 15.70 7.72
C LEU A 49 -7.35 15.28 6.55
N PHE A 50 -8.43 14.56 6.84
CA PHE A 50 -9.32 14.05 5.79
C PHE A 50 -10.11 15.14 5.06
N LYS A 51 -10.48 16.23 5.77
CA LYS A 51 -11.15 17.39 5.15
C LYS A 51 -10.22 18.05 4.14
N ASN A 52 -8.98 18.29 4.54
CA ASN A 52 -7.98 18.94 3.69
C ASN A 52 -7.56 18.04 2.50
N ALA A 53 -7.42 16.73 2.71
CA ALA A 53 -7.14 15.79 1.63
C ALA A 53 -8.27 15.76 0.59
N ARG A 54 -9.53 15.66 1.03
CA ARG A 54 -10.68 15.71 0.11
C ARG A 54 -10.78 17.05 -0.65
N LYS A 55 -10.50 18.17 0.02
CA LYS A 55 -10.45 19.49 -0.64
C LYS A 55 -9.39 19.49 -1.74
N MET A 56 -8.17 19.03 -1.45
CA MET A 56 -7.09 18.97 -2.43
C MET A 56 -7.44 18.08 -3.62
N CYS A 57 -8.08 16.91 -3.40
CA CYS A 57 -8.52 16.03 -4.48
C CYS A 57 -9.57 16.67 -5.41
N ARG A 58 -10.41 17.58 -4.89
CA ARG A 58 -11.41 18.31 -5.69
C ARG A 58 -10.79 19.45 -6.49
N GLU A 59 -9.81 20.14 -5.92
CA GLU A 59 -9.22 21.36 -6.48
C GLU A 59 -8.03 21.10 -7.42
N ARG A 60 -7.42 19.91 -7.34
CA ARG A 60 -6.20 19.60 -8.10
C ARG A 60 -6.30 18.26 -8.81
N LYS A 61 -5.95 18.25 -10.08
CA LYS A 61 -5.67 16.99 -10.80
C LYS A 61 -4.31 16.45 -10.36
N MET A 62 -4.28 15.21 -9.89
CA MET A 62 -3.08 14.52 -9.42
C MET A 62 -3.02 13.13 -10.00
N PHE A 63 -1.82 12.59 -10.22
CA PHE A 63 -1.61 11.27 -10.81
C PHE A 63 -2.09 10.14 -9.86
N PHE A 64 -1.82 10.31 -8.55
CA PHE A 64 -2.34 9.46 -7.48
C PHE A 64 -3.09 10.36 -6.49
N PRO A 65 -4.39 10.63 -6.73
CA PRO A 65 -5.09 11.70 -6.01
C PRO A 65 -5.12 11.53 -4.50
N ASP A 66 -5.56 10.36 -4.02
CA ASP A 66 -5.66 10.01 -2.61
C ASP A 66 -4.28 9.95 -1.92
N GLN A 67 -3.35 9.23 -2.52
CA GLN A 67 -2.00 9.08 -1.99
C GLN A 67 -1.26 10.43 -1.94
N THR A 68 -1.32 11.20 -3.01
CA THR A 68 -0.66 12.50 -3.07
C THR A 68 -1.30 13.52 -2.13
N ALA A 69 -2.63 13.54 -2.03
CA ALA A 69 -3.32 14.43 -1.10
C ALA A 69 -2.93 14.13 0.35
N LEU A 70 -3.00 12.87 0.79
CA LEU A 70 -2.60 12.48 2.15
C LEU A 70 -1.13 12.84 2.42
N ASN A 71 -0.24 12.55 1.47
CA ASN A 71 1.17 12.87 1.63
C ASN A 71 1.44 14.38 1.79
N ARG A 72 0.70 15.22 1.10
CA ARG A 72 0.89 16.68 1.12
C ARG A 72 0.24 17.38 2.29
N VAL A 73 -0.93 16.88 2.75
CA VAL A 73 -1.65 17.54 3.85
C VAL A 73 -1.24 17.05 5.23
N CYS A 74 -0.70 15.84 5.33
CA CYS A 74 -0.21 15.27 6.58
C CYS A 74 1.06 15.99 7.04
N LYS A 75 1.04 16.50 8.26
CA LYS A 75 2.18 17.23 8.86
C LYS A 75 3.21 16.28 9.47
N ASN A 76 2.74 15.25 10.17
CA ASN A 76 3.59 14.33 10.92
C ASN A 76 3.33 12.89 10.48
N LYS A 77 4.30 12.31 9.76
CA LYS A 77 4.29 10.93 9.23
C LYS A 77 5.32 10.06 9.96
N LEU A 78 4.91 8.87 10.39
CA LEU A 78 5.82 7.83 10.85
C LEU A 78 6.07 6.82 9.73
N PHE A 79 7.34 6.58 9.39
CA PHE A 79 7.69 5.58 8.39
C PHE A 79 7.93 4.22 9.01
N LEU A 80 7.15 3.24 8.57
CA LEU A 80 7.21 1.85 9.01
C LEU A 80 8.20 1.03 8.18
N PRO A 81 8.73 -0.08 8.73
CA PRO A 81 9.49 -1.07 7.97
C PRO A 81 8.70 -1.64 6.78
N GLU A 82 9.39 -1.93 5.65
CA GLU A 82 8.79 -2.43 4.40
C GLU A 82 7.92 -3.68 4.58
N LYS A 83 8.24 -4.54 5.57
CA LYS A 83 7.48 -5.76 5.86
C LYS A 83 5.98 -5.55 6.11
N TYR A 84 5.57 -4.35 6.51
CA TYR A 84 4.16 -3.99 6.77
C TYR A 84 3.42 -3.46 5.53
N ASN A 85 4.10 -3.30 4.42
CA ASN A 85 3.51 -2.97 3.13
C ASN A 85 4.53 -3.32 2.03
N GLU A 86 4.78 -4.63 1.85
CA GLU A 86 5.73 -5.11 0.85
C GLU A 86 5.16 -4.93 -0.55
N GLN A 87 5.76 -4.02 -1.31
CA GLN A 87 5.26 -3.57 -2.62
C GLN A 87 5.89 -4.30 -3.80
N LYS A 88 6.96 -5.05 -3.57
CA LYS A 88 7.75 -5.67 -4.65
C LYS A 88 7.57 -7.18 -4.73
N ARG A 89 8.16 -7.87 -3.77
CA ARG A 89 8.20 -9.33 -3.73
C ARG A 89 8.08 -9.80 -2.31
N TYR A 90 7.44 -10.92 -2.15
CA TYR A 90 7.37 -11.62 -0.87
C TYR A 90 8.76 -11.92 -0.31
N ARG A 91 8.93 -11.70 0.99
CA ARG A 91 10.13 -12.06 1.78
C ARG A 91 9.70 -12.87 2.99
N PRO A 92 10.58 -13.72 3.58
CA PRO A 92 10.21 -14.54 4.75
C PRO A 92 9.66 -13.75 5.94
N ASN A 93 10.04 -12.48 6.10
CA ASN A 93 9.58 -11.59 7.17
C ASN A 93 8.43 -10.65 6.74
N THR A 94 7.86 -10.83 5.55
CA THR A 94 6.71 -10.04 5.09
C THR A 94 5.50 -10.30 5.99
N VAL A 95 4.91 -9.24 6.50
CA VAL A 95 3.68 -9.28 7.30
C VAL A 95 2.46 -8.98 6.42
N LEU A 96 2.55 -7.95 5.59
CA LEU A 96 1.51 -7.55 4.65
C LEU A 96 2.09 -7.39 3.24
N GLN A 97 1.60 -8.20 2.31
CA GLN A 97 1.93 -8.10 0.89
C GLN A 97 0.92 -7.18 0.19
N HIS A 98 1.40 -6.14 -0.46
CA HIS A 98 0.57 -5.21 -1.21
C HIS A 98 0.74 -5.42 -2.73
N PHE A 99 -0.26 -5.95 -3.38
CA PHE A 99 -0.31 -6.15 -4.83
C PHE A 99 -0.65 -4.84 -5.55
N CYS A 100 0.31 -3.91 -5.53
CA CYS A 100 0.18 -2.63 -6.22
C CYS A 100 0.68 -2.70 -7.67
N LYS A 101 0.33 -1.66 -8.43
CA LYS A 101 0.84 -1.48 -9.79
C LYS A 101 2.35 -1.25 -9.75
N SER A 102 3.10 -2.02 -10.50
CA SER A 102 4.56 -1.91 -10.61
C SER A 102 4.99 -1.47 -12.00
N LEU A 103 6.07 -0.70 -12.08
CA LEU A 103 6.71 -0.29 -13.32
C LEU A 103 7.81 -1.30 -13.66
N ARG A 104 7.83 -1.80 -14.88
CA ARG A 104 8.91 -2.60 -15.45
C ARG A 104 9.54 -1.87 -16.62
N ILE A 105 10.86 -1.97 -16.73
CA ILE A 105 11.64 -1.25 -17.75
C ILE A 105 11.99 -2.17 -18.92
N PHE A 106 12.16 -3.45 -18.67
CA PHE A 106 12.52 -4.43 -19.70
C PHE A 106 11.34 -5.32 -20.10
N PRO A 107 11.17 -5.67 -21.39
CA PRO A 107 11.91 -5.26 -22.59
C PRO A 107 11.60 -3.81 -23.07
N TYR A 108 10.51 -3.22 -22.60
CA TYR A 108 10.10 -1.82 -22.78
C TYR A 108 9.42 -1.31 -21.51
N ILE A 109 9.30 -0.01 -21.37
CA ILE A 109 8.65 0.59 -20.20
C ILE A 109 7.16 0.25 -20.22
N HIS A 110 6.70 -0.54 -19.26
CA HIS A 110 5.29 -0.92 -19.10
C HIS A 110 4.92 -1.08 -17.63
N THR A 111 3.62 -1.08 -17.36
CA THR A 111 3.10 -1.32 -16.01
C THR A 111 2.54 -2.71 -15.89
N VAL A 112 2.84 -3.37 -14.78
CA VAL A 112 2.28 -4.66 -14.40
C VAL A 112 1.36 -4.45 -13.20
N ASN A 113 0.14 -4.97 -13.29
CA ASN A 113 -0.84 -4.91 -12.22
C ASN A 113 -1.48 -6.30 -12.09
N VAL A 114 -0.91 -7.12 -11.22
CA VAL A 114 -1.41 -8.46 -10.93
C VAL A 114 -2.08 -8.45 -9.57
N LYS A 115 -3.26 -9.05 -9.50
CA LYS A 115 -4.03 -9.15 -8.26
C LYS A 115 -3.90 -10.55 -7.66
N PRO A 116 -4.08 -10.71 -6.33
CA PRO A 116 -3.90 -12.01 -5.67
C PRO A 116 -4.79 -13.12 -6.24
N TRP A 117 -5.95 -12.81 -6.77
CA TRP A 117 -6.84 -13.78 -7.42
C TRP A 117 -6.49 -14.15 -8.86
N GLU A 118 -5.45 -13.56 -9.45
CA GLU A 118 -4.92 -13.89 -10.78
C GLU A 118 -3.75 -14.88 -10.64
N ILE A 119 -4.03 -16.10 -10.16
CA ILE A 119 -3.06 -17.11 -9.74
C ILE A 119 -2.02 -17.41 -10.83
N GLU A 120 -2.45 -17.64 -12.07
CA GLU A 120 -1.56 -17.92 -13.20
C GLU A 120 -0.58 -16.76 -13.45
N LYS A 121 -1.02 -15.50 -13.29
CA LYS A 121 -0.16 -14.33 -13.43
C LYS A 121 0.77 -14.17 -12.24
N LEU A 122 0.33 -14.52 -11.02
CA LEU A 122 1.21 -14.54 -9.85
C LEU A 122 2.37 -15.51 -10.06
N HIS A 123 2.10 -16.71 -10.53
CA HIS A 123 3.11 -17.71 -10.81
C HIS A 123 4.01 -17.33 -11.98
N SER A 124 3.44 -16.91 -13.13
CA SER A 124 4.22 -16.61 -14.33
C SER A 124 5.04 -15.32 -14.23
N ILE A 125 4.46 -14.24 -13.68
CA ILE A 125 5.06 -12.90 -13.67
C ILE A 125 5.88 -12.64 -12.40
N TYR A 126 5.33 -12.98 -11.22
CA TYR A 126 5.97 -12.71 -9.94
C TYR A 126 6.74 -13.90 -9.38
N LYS A 127 6.58 -15.11 -9.94
CA LYS A 127 7.15 -16.37 -9.41
C LYS A 127 6.82 -16.56 -7.92
N LEU A 128 5.61 -16.17 -7.53
CA LEU A 128 5.14 -16.17 -6.16
C LEU A 128 4.22 -17.37 -5.93
N HIS A 129 4.64 -18.26 -5.04
CA HIS A 129 3.94 -19.48 -4.64
C HIS A 129 3.61 -19.52 -3.14
N ALA A 130 4.06 -18.52 -2.37
CA ALA A 130 3.91 -18.50 -0.91
C ALA A 130 2.46 -18.42 -0.42
N HIS A 131 1.50 -18.15 -1.32
CA HIS A 131 0.08 -17.99 -0.98
C HIS A 131 -0.82 -19.03 -1.67
N ASP A 132 -0.24 -20.04 -2.32
CA ASP A 132 -1.00 -21.02 -3.15
C ASP A 132 -2.12 -21.71 -2.35
N GLU A 133 -1.84 -22.14 -1.14
CA GLU A 133 -2.83 -22.79 -0.28
C GLU A 133 -4.07 -21.88 -0.01
N ILE A 134 -3.84 -20.61 0.28
CA ILE A 134 -4.92 -19.63 0.52
C ILE A 134 -5.68 -19.33 -0.78
N LEU A 135 -4.97 -19.24 -1.88
CA LEU A 135 -5.56 -18.94 -3.19
C LEU A 135 -6.40 -20.11 -3.71
N GLU A 136 -5.97 -21.35 -3.47
CA GLU A 136 -6.75 -22.54 -3.78
C GLU A 136 -8.04 -22.62 -2.96
N GLN A 137 -7.97 -22.29 -1.66
CA GLN A 137 -9.17 -22.19 -0.81
C GLN A 137 -10.14 -21.12 -1.33
N TYR A 138 -9.62 -19.96 -1.73
CA TYR A 138 -10.43 -18.90 -2.34
C TYR A 138 -11.15 -19.38 -3.60
N GLU A 139 -10.47 -20.05 -4.53
CA GLU A 139 -11.09 -20.57 -5.76
C GLU A 139 -12.14 -21.66 -5.46
N ARG A 140 -11.91 -22.53 -4.47
CA ARG A 140 -12.92 -23.51 -4.01
C ARG A 140 -14.18 -22.82 -3.51
N ILE A 141 -14.05 -21.81 -2.64
CA ILE A 141 -15.20 -21.06 -2.09
C ILE A 141 -15.94 -20.34 -3.22
N LYS A 142 -15.25 -19.70 -4.12
CA LYS A 142 -15.82 -18.98 -5.27
C LYS A 142 -16.65 -19.90 -6.17
N ASN A 143 -16.21 -21.16 -6.36
CA ASN A 143 -16.93 -22.15 -7.17
C ASN A 143 -18.17 -22.73 -6.45
N ILE A 144 -18.24 -22.67 -5.13
CA ILE A 144 -19.43 -23.09 -4.35
C ILE A 144 -20.53 -22.02 -4.38
N ILE A 145 -20.15 -20.74 -4.47
CA ILE A 145 -21.10 -19.60 -4.40
C ILE A 145 -21.72 -19.30 -5.79
N ARG A 146 -21.14 -19.80 -6.88
CA ARG A 146 -21.67 -19.68 -8.24
C ARG A 146 -22.67 -20.78 -8.55
#